data_78555c215483a001734878fa957c8bbf
#
_entry.id   78555c215483a001734878fa957c8bbf
#
_cell.length_a   1.000
_cell.length_b   1.000
_cell.length_c   1.000
_cell.angle_alpha   90.00
_cell.angle_beta   90.00
_cell.angle_gamma   90.00
#
_symmetry.space_group_name_H-M   'P 1'
#
loop_
_entity.id
_entity.type
_entity.pdbx_description
1 polymer ?
#
loop_
_entity_poly.entity_id
_entity_poly.type
_entity_poly.pdbx_seq_one_letter_code
_entity_poly.pdbx_strand_id
1 'polypeptide(L)'
;MTSAQIIIVVTIVLYLVAMVLVGVYFGKKGSGSSSDDFYLGGRKMGPVVTAMSAEASDMSSYLLMGLPGLAYLFGLPEVTWTTIGLAIGTYLNWLIVARRLRRYSAKLGAITIPDFFARRFGDKKHLLSCIAAVVILIFFIPYTASGFKAIGTLFNSLFGVEYHTAMIVGGIVVVLYTVMGGFMAVSFTDLIQSIFMTIALIVIVCFGVQQAGGLDTVIDNARALPGYLNMTQGYDAATGTASTYSALSIVSTLAWGLGYFGMPHILLRFMAIREEKELNQSRRIATIWVVISMFIAVFIGVIGNSVTAAGKVPFLATSAESETIIIKLADLMSQHGVLLAIMAGIILSGILAATMSTADSQLLAAASSVSQDLMQHSFGIKMNQRTTMLAARATVICIAIIGMVLAWDPNSSVFRVVSFAWAGFGAAFGPVMLFSLFWKRANKQGALAGMITGGAVVFIWKYLIAPMGGAWAIYELLPAFLAACIAIVIVSLATPAPEKAVTDTFDEICSK
;
A
#
# COMPACT_ATOMS: atom_id res chain seq x y z
N MET A 1 -13.71 29.92 9.08
CA MET A 1 -12.35 29.55 8.64
C MET A 1 -11.42 30.72 8.90
N THR A 2 -10.26 30.45 9.46
CA THR A 2 -9.19 31.46 9.63
C THR A 2 -8.51 31.75 8.29
N SER A 3 -7.76 32.87 8.21
CA SER A 3 -6.97 33.18 6.99
C SER A 3 -5.96 32.06 6.65
N ALA A 4 -5.35 31.43 7.65
CA ALA A 4 -4.46 30.30 7.47
C ALA A 4 -5.18 29.09 6.85
N GLN A 5 -6.37 28.73 7.34
CA GLN A 5 -7.18 27.66 6.79
C GLN A 5 -7.60 27.91 5.34
N ILE A 6 -7.91 29.17 4.98
CA ILE A 6 -8.23 29.53 3.59
C ILE A 6 -7.01 29.29 2.69
N ILE A 7 -5.81 29.69 3.11
CA ILE A 7 -4.56 29.47 2.38
C ILE A 7 -4.30 27.96 2.18
N ILE A 8 -4.49 27.17 3.21
CA ILE A 8 -4.36 25.71 3.14
C ILE A 8 -5.34 25.14 2.10
N VAL A 9 -6.62 25.51 2.17
CA VAL A 9 -7.63 25.03 1.21
C VAL A 9 -7.28 25.41 -0.21
N VAL A 10 -6.86 26.66 -0.46
CA VAL A 10 -6.42 27.10 -1.78
C VAL A 10 -5.24 26.26 -2.29
N THR A 11 -4.26 26.00 -1.43
CA THR A 11 -3.09 25.16 -1.78
C THR A 11 -3.51 23.73 -2.13
N ILE A 12 -4.37 23.11 -1.34
CA ILE A 12 -4.93 21.78 -1.61
C ILE A 12 -5.71 21.74 -2.93
N VAL A 13 -6.56 22.74 -3.16
CA VAL A 13 -7.35 22.83 -4.41
C VAL A 13 -6.42 22.97 -5.62
N LEU A 14 -5.40 23.81 -5.55
CA LEU A 14 -4.40 23.96 -6.62
C LEU A 14 -3.66 22.63 -6.89
N TYR A 15 -3.28 21.90 -5.83
CA TYR A 15 -2.71 20.57 -5.96
C TYR A 15 -3.68 19.61 -6.68
N LEU A 16 -4.94 19.51 -6.24
CA LEU A 16 -5.93 18.62 -6.85
C LEU A 16 -6.19 18.96 -8.32
N VAL A 17 -6.31 20.25 -8.65
CA VAL A 17 -6.46 20.70 -10.04
C VAL A 17 -5.23 20.31 -10.87
N ALA A 18 -4.02 20.50 -10.35
CA ALA A 18 -2.80 20.09 -11.04
C ALA A 18 -2.78 18.57 -11.31
N MET A 19 -3.16 17.75 -10.35
CA MET A 19 -3.24 16.29 -10.51
C MET A 19 -4.26 15.88 -11.56
N VAL A 20 -5.44 16.48 -11.56
CA VAL A 20 -6.47 16.23 -12.58
C VAL A 20 -5.95 16.60 -13.97
N LEU A 21 -5.30 17.77 -14.14
CA LEU A 21 -4.74 18.20 -15.43
C LEU A 21 -3.65 17.23 -15.93
N VAL A 22 -2.77 16.79 -15.04
CA VAL A 22 -1.74 15.78 -15.35
C VAL A 22 -2.39 14.46 -15.76
N GLY A 23 -3.37 13.99 -14.99
CA GLY A 23 -4.12 12.77 -15.28
C GLY A 23 -4.81 12.82 -16.65
N VAL A 24 -5.48 13.94 -16.97
CA VAL A 24 -6.13 14.14 -18.28
C VAL A 24 -5.12 14.18 -19.41
N TYR A 25 -3.98 14.88 -19.23
CA TYR A 25 -2.94 14.99 -20.25
C TYR A 25 -2.35 13.61 -20.59
N PHE A 26 -1.92 12.86 -19.58
CA PHE A 26 -1.35 11.53 -19.79
C PHE A 26 -2.40 10.49 -20.17
N GLY A 27 -3.62 10.60 -19.68
CA GLY A 27 -4.75 9.77 -20.09
C GLY A 27 -5.03 9.89 -21.58
N LYS A 28 -5.03 11.10 -22.14
CA LYS A 28 -5.19 11.32 -23.58
C LYS A 28 -4.00 10.79 -24.40
N LYS A 29 -2.78 10.94 -23.90
CA LYS A 29 -1.55 10.49 -24.58
C LYS A 29 -1.35 8.98 -24.49
N GLY A 30 -1.80 8.36 -23.38
CA GLY A 30 -1.68 6.93 -23.11
C GLY A 30 -2.89 6.11 -23.49
N SER A 31 -3.99 6.72 -23.95
CA SER A 31 -5.18 6.02 -24.43
C SER A 31 -4.93 5.36 -25.79
N GLY A 32 -4.02 4.36 -25.80
CA GLY A 32 -3.93 3.39 -26.88
C GLY A 32 -5.25 2.63 -27.03
N SER A 33 -5.45 2.03 -28.21
CA SER A 33 -6.68 1.35 -28.55
C SER A 33 -6.79 -0.06 -27.96
N SER A 34 -5.88 -0.49 -27.06
CA SER A 34 -5.82 -1.85 -26.51
C SER A 34 -6.01 -1.92 -25.00
N SER A 35 -6.50 -3.08 -24.50
CA SER A 35 -6.57 -3.36 -23.07
C SER A 35 -5.18 -3.36 -22.41
N ASP A 36 -4.14 -3.78 -23.13
CA ASP A 36 -2.76 -3.77 -22.67
C ASP A 36 -2.25 -2.34 -22.40
N ASP A 37 -2.56 -1.40 -23.30
CA ASP A 37 -2.22 0.02 -23.09
C ASP A 37 -2.96 0.60 -21.87
N PHE A 38 -4.22 0.24 -21.67
CA PHE A 38 -5.02 0.79 -20.57
C PHE A 38 -4.64 0.23 -19.20
N TYR A 39 -4.41 -1.10 -19.07
CA TYR A 39 -4.17 -1.76 -17.78
C TYR A 39 -2.70 -1.94 -17.44
N LEU A 40 -1.78 -1.90 -18.42
CA LEU A 40 -0.35 -2.13 -18.23
C LEU A 40 0.54 -1.06 -18.91
N GLY A 41 -0.06 -0.04 -19.53
CA GLY A 41 0.68 1.02 -20.21
C GLY A 41 1.51 0.55 -21.41
N GLY A 42 1.14 -0.57 -22.04
CA GLY A 42 1.85 -1.15 -23.18
C GLY A 42 3.30 -1.52 -22.88
N ARG A 43 3.65 -1.74 -21.61
CA ARG A 43 5.03 -2.04 -21.15
C ARG A 43 6.05 -0.97 -21.59
N LYS A 44 5.71 0.31 -21.43
CA LYS A 44 6.53 1.44 -21.88
C LYS A 44 7.11 2.29 -20.74
N MET A 45 6.93 1.87 -19.48
CA MET A 45 7.38 2.65 -18.33
C MET A 45 8.90 2.70 -18.20
N GLY A 46 9.42 3.91 -18.00
CA GLY A 46 10.84 4.12 -17.69
C GLY A 46 11.17 3.82 -16.22
N PRO A 47 12.47 3.67 -15.87
CA PRO A 47 12.88 3.16 -14.56
C PRO A 47 12.50 4.04 -13.39
N VAL A 48 12.53 5.37 -13.53
CA VAL A 48 12.18 6.32 -12.47
C VAL A 48 10.69 6.28 -12.19
N VAL A 49 9.85 6.32 -13.24
CA VAL A 49 8.39 6.26 -13.10
C VAL A 49 7.98 4.92 -12.51
N THR A 50 8.58 3.82 -12.96
CA THR A 50 8.31 2.47 -12.44
C THR A 50 8.62 2.37 -10.95
N ALA A 51 9.80 2.87 -10.51
CA ALA A 51 10.19 2.85 -9.11
C ALA A 51 9.26 3.70 -8.25
N MET A 52 9.08 4.97 -8.62
CA MET A 52 8.32 5.91 -7.80
C MET A 52 6.82 5.60 -7.79
N SER A 53 6.27 5.11 -8.93
CA SER A 53 4.89 4.64 -8.98
C SER A 53 4.67 3.39 -8.12
N ALA A 54 5.61 2.43 -8.13
CA ALA A 54 5.51 1.25 -7.27
C ALA A 54 5.46 1.65 -5.79
N GLU A 55 6.40 2.47 -5.35
CA GLU A 55 6.54 2.84 -3.94
C GLU A 55 5.47 3.85 -3.48
N ALA A 56 5.12 4.84 -4.31
CA ALA A 56 4.06 5.79 -3.95
C ALA A 56 2.69 5.12 -3.85
N SER A 57 2.41 4.12 -4.70
CA SER A 57 1.17 3.36 -4.63
C SER A 57 1.12 2.38 -3.45
N ASP A 58 2.29 2.00 -2.93
CA ASP A 58 2.44 1.12 -1.77
C ASP A 58 2.25 1.86 -0.45
N MET A 59 2.92 3.00 -0.30
CA MET A 59 3.08 3.69 0.99
C MET A 59 1.77 4.22 1.59
N SER A 60 0.79 4.60 0.77
CA SER A 60 -0.54 5.06 1.20
C SER A 60 -0.51 6.13 2.32
N SER A 61 -1.67 6.43 2.88
CA SER A 61 -1.78 7.19 4.14
C SER A 61 -1.07 6.51 5.34
N TYR A 62 -0.72 5.23 5.21
CA TYR A 62 0.09 4.50 6.17
C TYR A 62 1.43 5.20 6.47
N LEU A 63 2.15 5.69 5.43
CA LEU A 63 3.44 6.38 5.60
C LEU A 63 3.32 7.69 6.38
N LEU A 64 2.29 8.50 6.10
CA LEU A 64 2.17 9.85 6.65
C LEU A 64 1.25 9.94 7.87
N MET A 65 0.49 8.90 8.18
CA MET A 65 -0.41 8.86 9.32
C MET A 65 -0.14 7.65 10.21
N GLY A 66 -0.17 6.43 9.65
CA GLY A 66 -0.04 5.19 10.42
C GLY A 66 1.31 5.04 11.13
N LEU A 67 2.42 5.16 10.39
CA LEU A 67 3.77 5.03 10.97
C LEU A 67 4.09 6.10 12.01
N PRO A 68 3.86 7.41 11.76
CA PRO A 68 4.08 8.43 12.76
C PRO A 68 3.19 8.26 14.00
N GLY A 69 1.92 7.89 13.81
CA GLY A 69 0.99 7.65 14.91
C GLY A 69 1.42 6.49 15.80
N LEU A 70 1.88 5.39 15.19
CA LEU A 70 2.38 4.23 15.93
C LEU A 70 3.64 4.57 16.73
N ALA A 71 4.61 5.27 16.11
CA ALA A 71 5.83 5.73 16.79
C ALA A 71 5.51 6.69 17.93
N TYR A 72 4.55 7.60 17.74
CA TYR A 72 4.12 8.57 18.75
C TYR A 72 3.61 7.89 20.01
N LEU A 73 2.77 6.85 19.90
CA LEU A 73 2.14 6.19 21.05
C LEU A 73 3.01 5.11 21.69
N PHE A 74 3.66 4.27 20.89
CA PHE A 74 4.27 3.03 21.37
C PHE A 74 5.80 3.03 21.31
N GLY A 75 6.41 4.12 20.82
CA GLY A 75 7.85 4.21 20.63
C GLY A 75 8.35 3.38 19.45
N LEU A 76 9.64 3.00 19.51
CA LEU A 76 10.35 2.46 18.35
C LEU A 76 10.09 0.99 18.01
N PRO A 77 9.83 0.04 18.95
CA PRO A 77 10.02 -1.37 18.62
C PRO A 77 9.12 -1.86 17.47
N GLU A 78 7.80 -1.75 17.59
CA GLU A 78 6.89 -2.25 16.56
C GLU A 78 7.10 -1.56 15.22
N VAL A 79 7.16 -0.23 15.22
CA VAL A 79 7.27 0.56 13.99
C VAL A 79 8.61 0.36 13.29
N THR A 80 9.71 0.25 14.05
CA THR A 80 11.05 0.09 13.46
C THR A 80 11.24 -1.32 12.91
N TRP A 81 10.81 -2.37 13.62
CA TRP A 81 10.86 -3.72 13.08
C TRP A 81 9.97 -3.90 11.86
N THR A 82 8.79 -3.25 11.84
CA THR A 82 7.93 -3.19 10.63
C THR A 82 8.68 -2.55 9.46
N THR A 83 9.29 -1.37 9.66
CA THR A 83 10.01 -0.66 8.59
C THR A 83 11.25 -1.41 8.11
N ILE A 84 11.98 -2.09 9.00
CA ILE A 84 13.10 -2.96 8.62
C ILE A 84 12.58 -4.12 7.76
N GLY A 85 11.49 -4.77 8.18
CA GLY A 85 10.86 -5.84 7.40
C GLY A 85 10.44 -5.37 6.02
N LEU A 86 9.77 -4.23 5.92
CA LEU A 86 9.34 -3.63 4.66
C LEU A 86 10.55 -3.24 3.79
N ALA A 87 11.59 -2.63 4.33
CA ALA A 87 12.80 -2.27 3.59
C ALA A 87 13.51 -3.48 2.99
N ILE A 88 13.62 -4.57 3.77
CA ILE A 88 14.17 -5.85 3.28
C ILE A 88 13.24 -6.46 2.23
N GLY A 89 11.94 -6.47 2.48
CA GLY A 89 10.94 -7.04 1.60
C GLY A 89 10.90 -6.37 0.23
N THR A 90 10.85 -5.02 0.19
CA THR A 90 10.89 -4.29 -1.09
C THR A 90 12.19 -4.56 -1.84
N TYR A 91 13.36 -4.51 -1.16
CA TYR A 91 14.64 -4.81 -1.82
C TYR A 91 14.65 -6.21 -2.43
N LEU A 92 14.22 -7.23 -1.68
CA LEU A 92 14.17 -8.61 -2.16
C LEU A 92 13.15 -8.78 -3.29
N ASN A 93 12.00 -8.15 -3.21
CA ASN A 93 10.99 -8.21 -4.26
C ASN A 93 11.53 -7.65 -5.60
N TRP A 94 12.18 -6.49 -5.56
CA TRP A 94 12.86 -5.95 -6.74
C TRP A 94 14.02 -6.82 -7.22
N LEU A 95 14.77 -7.45 -6.32
CA LEU A 95 15.97 -8.24 -6.65
C LEU A 95 15.61 -9.56 -7.31
N ILE A 96 14.69 -10.33 -6.70
CA ILE A 96 14.44 -11.72 -7.08
C ILE A 96 13.17 -11.89 -7.93
N VAL A 97 12.08 -11.12 -7.62
CA VAL A 97 10.79 -11.29 -8.31
C VAL A 97 10.73 -10.48 -9.60
N ALA A 98 11.08 -9.20 -9.55
CA ALA A 98 10.80 -8.24 -10.62
C ALA A 98 11.33 -8.69 -11.99
N ARG A 99 12.58 -9.14 -12.07
CA ARG A 99 13.21 -9.59 -13.33
C ARG A 99 12.51 -10.82 -13.92
N ARG A 100 12.28 -11.84 -13.11
CA ARG A 100 11.62 -13.06 -13.56
C ARG A 100 10.16 -12.81 -13.94
N LEU A 101 9.44 -12.06 -13.14
CA LEU A 101 8.04 -11.70 -13.43
C LEU A 101 7.93 -10.88 -14.73
N ARG A 102 8.82 -9.87 -14.93
CA ARG A 102 8.84 -9.08 -16.17
C ARG A 102 9.03 -9.96 -17.41
N ARG A 103 10.01 -10.85 -17.37
CA ARG A 103 10.34 -11.76 -18.46
C ARG A 103 9.22 -12.76 -18.71
N TYR A 104 8.74 -13.39 -17.65
CA TYR A 104 7.72 -14.44 -17.73
C TYR A 104 6.36 -13.87 -18.20
N SER A 105 5.92 -12.77 -17.62
CA SER A 105 4.67 -12.13 -18.02
C SER A 105 4.69 -11.65 -19.47
N ALA A 106 5.84 -11.16 -19.96
CA ALA A 106 5.99 -10.77 -21.37
C ALA A 106 5.91 -11.99 -22.31
N LYS A 107 6.57 -13.11 -21.97
CA LYS A 107 6.53 -14.34 -22.75
C LYS A 107 5.13 -14.94 -22.83
N LEU A 108 4.38 -14.89 -21.71
CA LEU A 108 3.01 -15.39 -21.65
C LEU A 108 1.98 -14.41 -22.23
N GLY A 109 2.34 -13.15 -22.49
CA GLY A 109 1.39 -12.10 -22.87
C GLY A 109 0.38 -11.77 -21.77
N ALA A 110 0.73 -11.98 -20.50
CA ALA A 110 -0.15 -11.72 -19.37
C ALA A 110 -0.22 -10.22 -19.06
N ILE A 111 -1.42 -9.66 -18.85
CA ILE A 111 -1.64 -8.25 -18.59
C ILE A 111 -2.12 -7.95 -17.16
N THR A 112 -2.58 -8.95 -16.44
CA THR A 112 -2.98 -8.87 -15.02
C THR A 112 -2.25 -9.95 -14.20
N ILE A 113 -2.25 -9.81 -12.87
CA ILE A 113 -1.68 -10.85 -11.98
C ILE A 113 -2.52 -12.14 -12.00
N PRO A 114 -3.87 -12.09 -11.95
CA PRO A 114 -4.68 -13.29 -12.13
C PRO A 114 -4.45 -14.00 -13.47
N ASP A 115 -4.35 -13.26 -14.58
CA ASP A 115 -4.04 -13.80 -15.90
C ASP A 115 -2.63 -14.44 -15.95
N PHE A 116 -1.64 -13.81 -15.28
CA PHE A 116 -0.30 -14.39 -15.13
C PHE A 116 -0.36 -15.75 -14.44
N PHE A 117 -1.07 -15.88 -13.33
CA PHE A 117 -1.21 -17.16 -12.63
C PHE A 117 -1.90 -18.21 -13.50
N ALA A 118 -3.01 -17.86 -14.16
CA ALA A 118 -3.72 -18.79 -15.02
C ALA A 118 -2.84 -19.33 -16.16
N ARG A 119 -2.14 -18.44 -16.87
CA ARG A 119 -1.24 -18.81 -17.97
C ARG A 119 -0.01 -19.57 -17.49
N ARG A 120 0.60 -19.16 -16.36
CA ARG A 120 1.76 -19.82 -15.77
C ARG A 120 1.49 -21.28 -15.42
N PHE A 121 0.31 -21.57 -14.91
CA PHE A 121 -0.07 -22.93 -14.49
C PHE A 121 -0.92 -23.69 -15.51
N GLY A 122 -1.11 -23.15 -16.71
CA GLY A 122 -1.88 -23.80 -17.78
C GLY A 122 -3.36 -24.00 -17.41
N ASP A 123 -3.95 -23.03 -16.69
CA ASP A 123 -5.35 -23.13 -16.27
C ASP A 123 -6.33 -22.76 -17.38
N LYS A 124 -6.64 -23.74 -18.21
CA LYS A 124 -7.60 -23.61 -19.35
C LYS A 124 -9.04 -23.27 -18.91
N LYS A 125 -9.39 -23.49 -17.64
CA LYS A 125 -10.74 -23.22 -17.09
C LYS A 125 -10.82 -21.87 -16.36
N HIS A 126 -9.73 -21.11 -16.31
CA HIS A 126 -9.63 -19.81 -15.64
C HIS A 126 -10.06 -19.79 -14.16
N LEU A 127 -9.99 -20.95 -13.47
CA LEU A 127 -10.36 -21.05 -12.06
C LEU A 127 -9.38 -20.28 -11.16
N LEU A 128 -8.07 -20.33 -11.48
CA LEU A 128 -7.06 -19.56 -10.77
C LEU A 128 -7.28 -18.06 -10.92
N SER A 129 -7.54 -17.57 -12.13
CA SER A 129 -7.84 -16.14 -12.32
C SER A 129 -9.13 -15.72 -11.64
N CYS A 130 -10.15 -16.58 -11.62
CA CYS A 130 -11.40 -16.31 -10.90
C CYS A 130 -11.15 -16.14 -9.39
N ILE A 131 -10.47 -17.09 -8.75
CA ILE A 131 -10.19 -17.03 -7.32
C ILE A 131 -9.24 -15.87 -7.00
N ALA A 132 -8.21 -15.63 -7.82
CA ALA A 132 -7.32 -14.50 -7.65
C ALA A 132 -8.06 -13.16 -7.74
N ALA A 133 -8.99 -13.00 -8.68
CA ALA A 133 -9.80 -11.79 -8.78
C ALA A 133 -10.72 -11.60 -7.56
N VAL A 134 -11.29 -12.68 -7.02
CA VAL A 134 -12.09 -12.63 -5.78
C VAL A 134 -11.20 -12.20 -4.60
N VAL A 135 -9.99 -12.77 -4.46
CA VAL A 135 -9.02 -12.38 -3.42
C VAL A 135 -8.66 -10.90 -3.55
N ILE A 136 -8.45 -10.41 -4.78
CA ILE A 136 -8.19 -8.98 -5.04
C ILE A 136 -9.33 -8.12 -4.51
N LEU A 137 -10.59 -8.47 -4.77
CA LEU A 137 -11.74 -7.72 -4.28
C LEU A 137 -11.81 -7.74 -2.74
N ILE A 138 -11.65 -8.92 -2.12
CA ILE A 138 -11.75 -9.09 -0.67
C ILE A 138 -10.75 -8.20 0.09
N PHE A 139 -9.53 -8.04 -0.42
CA PHE A 139 -8.49 -7.31 0.30
C PHE A 139 -8.26 -5.87 -0.20
N PHE A 140 -8.56 -5.54 -1.46
CA PHE A 140 -8.48 -4.15 -1.89
C PHE A 140 -9.63 -3.28 -1.36
N ILE A 141 -10.82 -3.84 -1.14
CA ILE A 141 -11.94 -3.06 -0.59
C ILE A 141 -11.60 -2.46 0.78
N PRO A 142 -11.16 -3.24 1.80
CA PRO A 142 -10.74 -2.65 3.08
C PRO A 142 -9.51 -1.76 2.94
N TYR A 143 -8.56 -2.10 2.06
CA TYR A 143 -7.39 -1.24 1.87
C TYR A 143 -7.80 0.13 1.31
N THR A 144 -8.64 0.18 0.29
CA THR A 144 -9.17 1.45 -0.26
C THR A 144 -9.99 2.22 0.79
N ALA A 145 -10.72 1.51 1.66
CA ALA A 145 -11.44 2.11 2.77
C ALA A 145 -10.53 2.88 3.72
N SER A 146 -9.30 2.39 3.98
CA SER A 146 -8.31 3.12 4.79
C SER A 146 -7.95 4.47 4.21
N GLY A 147 -7.91 4.60 2.89
CA GLY A 147 -7.70 5.86 2.20
C GLY A 147 -8.87 6.84 2.39
N PHE A 148 -10.10 6.37 2.24
CA PHE A 148 -11.28 7.21 2.48
C PHE A 148 -11.35 7.69 3.93
N LYS A 149 -11.02 6.81 4.88
CA LYS A 149 -10.87 7.19 6.28
C LYS A 149 -9.84 8.30 6.46
N ALA A 150 -8.66 8.16 5.87
CA ALA A 150 -7.59 9.15 5.98
C ALA A 150 -8.04 10.54 5.49
N ILE A 151 -8.80 10.60 4.38
CA ILE A 151 -9.37 11.84 3.86
C ILE A 151 -10.40 12.43 4.85
N GLY A 152 -11.33 11.60 5.34
CA GLY A 152 -12.32 12.02 6.34
C GLY A 152 -11.66 12.59 7.59
N THR A 153 -10.66 11.90 8.13
CA THR A 153 -9.88 12.32 9.30
C THR A 153 -9.11 13.62 9.05
N LEU A 154 -8.50 13.78 7.86
CA LEU A 154 -7.76 14.98 7.50
C LEU A 154 -8.65 16.24 7.57
N PHE A 155 -9.76 16.24 6.86
CA PHE A 155 -10.64 17.40 6.78
C PHE A 155 -11.42 17.65 8.09
N ASN A 156 -11.81 16.59 8.80
CA ASN A 156 -12.43 16.71 10.11
C ASN A 156 -11.46 17.31 11.14
N SER A 157 -10.23 16.80 11.23
CA SER A 157 -9.22 17.25 12.21
C SER A 157 -8.76 18.69 11.98
N LEU A 158 -8.73 19.14 10.72
CA LEU A 158 -8.19 20.46 10.35
C LEU A 158 -9.26 21.55 10.30
N PHE A 159 -10.43 21.23 9.75
CA PHE A 159 -11.47 22.23 9.47
C PHE A 159 -12.73 22.05 10.31
N GLY A 160 -12.81 20.99 11.12
CA GLY A 160 -14.03 20.65 11.87
C GLY A 160 -15.20 20.21 10.98
N VAL A 161 -14.94 19.89 9.71
CA VAL A 161 -15.98 19.35 8.81
C VAL A 161 -16.42 17.99 9.34
N GLU A 162 -17.72 17.72 9.27
CA GLU A 162 -18.25 16.44 9.70
C GLU A 162 -17.56 15.29 8.93
N TYR A 163 -17.09 14.27 9.66
CA TYR A 163 -16.23 13.21 9.15
C TYR A 163 -16.81 12.50 7.90
N HIS A 164 -18.07 12.08 7.96
CA HIS A 164 -18.70 11.33 6.86
C HIS A 164 -18.87 12.21 5.62
N THR A 165 -19.22 13.47 5.79
CA THR A 165 -19.31 14.44 4.69
C THR A 165 -17.94 14.60 4.01
N ALA A 166 -16.88 14.81 4.79
CA ALA A 166 -15.51 14.95 4.29
C ALA A 166 -15.04 13.67 3.57
N MET A 167 -15.31 12.50 4.14
CA MET A 167 -14.98 11.19 3.58
C MET A 167 -15.70 10.96 2.24
N ILE A 168 -17.00 11.23 2.17
CA ILE A 168 -17.79 11.01 0.95
C ILE A 168 -17.35 11.97 -0.16
N VAL A 169 -17.22 13.25 0.13
CA VAL A 169 -16.81 14.26 -0.87
C VAL A 169 -15.40 13.94 -1.39
N GLY A 170 -14.45 13.65 -0.49
CA GLY A 170 -13.11 13.28 -0.87
C GLY A 170 -13.05 11.96 -1.64
N GLY A 171 -13.86 10.97 -1.25
CA GLY A 171 -14.00 9.70 -1.97
C GLY A 171 -14.52 9.90 -3.39
N ILE A 172 -15.50 10.78 -3.60
CA ILE A 172 -16.01 11.13 -4.94
C ILE A 172 -14.89 11.75 -5.79
N VAL A 173 -14.06 12.64 -5.24
CA VAL A 173 -12.93 13.24 -5.96
C VAL A 173 -11.94 12.17 -6.41
N VAL A 174 -11.57 11.24 -5.53
CA VAL A 174 -10.68 10.12 -5.87
C VAL A 174 -11.28 9.26 -6.98
N VAL A 175 -12.55 8.89 -6.88
CA VAL A 175 -13.23 8.08 -7.90
C VAL A 175 -13.27 8.77 -9.26
N LEU A 176 -13.63 10.06 -9.30
CA LEU A 176 -13.68 10.83 -10.55
C LEU A 176 -12.32 10.87 -11.23
N TYR A 177 -11.28 11.12 -10.46
CA TYR A 177 -9.91 11.15 -10.95
C TYR A 177 -9.46 9.77 -11.48
N THR A 178 -9.70 8.69 -10.74
CA THR A 178 -9.33 7.31 -11.12
C THR A 178 -10.03 6.85 -12.39
N VAL A 179 -11.33 7.15 -12.52
CA VAL A 179 -12.15 6.75 -13.69
C VAL A 179 -11.69 7.43 -15.00
N MET A 180 -11.07 8.62 -14.90
CA MET A 180 -10.59 9.36 -16.08
C MET A 180 -9.21 8.92 -16.57
N GLY A 181 -8.38 8.35 -15.68
CA GLY A 181 -7.02 7.89 -15.97
C GLY A 181 -6.98 6.45 -16.49
N GLY A 182 -5.79 5.99 -16.83
CA GLY A 182 -5.42 4.62 -17.06
C GLY A 182 -4.04 4.41 -16.45
N PHE A 183 -3.44 3.24 -16.60
CA PHE A 183 -2.19 2.87 -15.92
C PHE A 183 -1.05 3.90 -16.10
N MET A 184 -0.87 4.44 -17.32
CA MET A 184 0.16 5.45 -17.57
C MET A 184 -0.12 6.76 -16.84
N ALA A 185 -1.38 7.23 -16.84
CA ALA A 185 -1.76 8.44 -16.13
C ALA A 185 -1.52 8.29 -14.62
N VAL A 186 -2.01 7.19 -14.03
CA VAL A 186 -1.79 6.84 -12.62
C VAL A 186 -0.29 6.81 -12.31
N SER A 187 0.52 6.13 -13.11
CA SER A 187 1.96 6.00 -12.83
C SER A 187 2.72 7.34 -12.90
N PHE A 188 2.33 8.27 -13.76
CA PHE A 188 2.95 9.59 -13.81
C PHE A 188 2.47 10.50 -12.68
N THR A 189 1.20 10.42 -12.29
CA THR A 189 0.71 11.15 -11.11
C THR A 189 1.36 10.63 -9.84
N ASP A 190 1.57 9.31 -9.70
CA ASP A 190 2.30 8.70 -8.57
C ASP A 190 3.72 9.29 -8.42
N LEU A 191 4.44 9.48 -9.53
CA LEU A 191 5.75 10.13 -9.49
C LEU A 191 5.67 11.55 -8.91
N ILE A 192 4.70 12.36 -9.33
CA ILE A 192 4.53 13.72 -8.81
C ILE A 192 4.10 13.66 -7.34
N GLN A 193 3.19 12.78 -7.01
CA GLN A 193 2.69 12.56 -5.65
C GLN A 193 3.79 12.15 -4.68
N SER A 194 4.73 11.31 -5.12
CA SER A 194 5.89 10.94 -4.30
C SER A 194 6.81 12.12 -3.98
N ILE A 195 6.88 13.13 -4.85
CA ILE A 195 7.60 14.37 -4.58
C ILE A 195 6.90 15.17 -3.48
N PHE A 196 5.55 15.30 -3.54
CA PHE A 196 4.78 15.95 -2.48
C PHE A 196 4.93 15.24 -1.13
N MET A 197 4.88 13.90 -1.13
CA MET A 197 5.12 13.10 0.08
C MET A 197 6.51 13.35 0.66
N THR A 198 7.54 13.40 -0.18
CA THR A 198 8.92 13.65 0.25
C THR A 198 9.08 15.05 0.85
N ILE A 199 8.52 16.07 0.20
CA ILE A 199 8.53 17.45 0.71
C ILE A 199 7.81 17.51 2.06
N ALA A 200 6.62 16.89 2.17
CA ALA A 200 5.86 16.85 3.42
C ALA A 200 6.67 16.27 4.56
N LEU A 201 7.33 15.13 4.35
CA LEU A 201 8.17 14.47 5.35
C LEU A 201 9.32 15.36 5.82
N ILE A 202 10.08 15.97 4.90
CA ILE A 202 11.25 16.81 5.23
C ILE A 202 10.83 18.05 6.00
N VAL A 203 9.80 18.75 5.51
CA VAL A 203 9.38 20.03 6.09
C VAL A 203 8.82 19.84 7.50
N ILE A 204 8.02 18.79 7.72
CA ILE A 204 7.47 18.48 9.05
C ILE A 204 8.57 18.16 10.07
N VAL A 205 9.61 17.44 9.67
CA VAL A 205 10.76 17.16 10.56
C VAL A 205 11.43 18.46 10.97
N CYS A 206 11.78 19.31 10.01
CA CYS A 206 12.46 20.59 10.30
C CYS A 206 11.63 21.47 11.24
N PHE A 207 10.35 21.63 10.94
CA PHE A 207 9.44 22.43 11.76
C PHE A 207 9.21 21.79 13.13
N GLY A 208 8.93 20.51 13.19
CA GLY A 208 8.63 19.81 14.44
C GLY A 208 9.81 19.82 15.43
N VAL A 209 11.05 19.60 14.96
CA VAL A 209 12.27 19.72 15.78
C VAL A 209 12.40 21.13 16.36
N GLN A 210 12.17 22.16 15.54
CA GLN A 210 12.20 23.54 16.01
C GLN A 210 11.13 23.80 17.09
N GLN A 211 9.90 23.28 16.88
CA GLN A 211 8.81 23.45 17.84
C GLN A 211 9.01 22.67 19.14
N ALA A 212 9.71 21.55 19.10
CA ALA A 212 10.10 20.80 20.29
C ALA A 212 11.21 21.47 21.14
N GLY A 213 11.85 22.50 20.60
CA GLY A 213 12.98 23.19 21.27
C GLY A 213 14.36 22.69 20.85
N GLY A 214 14.45 21.92 19.76
CA GLY A 214 15.69 21.38 19.20
C GLY A 214 15.77 19.85 19.24
N LEU A 215 16.77 19.33 18.55
CA LEU A 215 16.95 17.87 18.42
C LEU A 215 17.29 17.21 19.76
N ASP A 216 18.13 17.88 20.59
CA ASP A 216 18.50 17.37 21.92
C ASP A 216 17.26 17.21 22.81
N THR A 217 16.35 18.20 22.79
CA THR A 217 15.09 18.13 23.53
C THR A 217 14.21 16.96 23.06
N VAL A 218 14.15 16.70 21.76
CA VAL A 218 13.42 15.55 21.21
C VAL A 218 14.00 14.24 21.73
N ILE A 219 15.32 14.11 21.70
CA ILE A 219 16.01 12.89 22.15
C ILE A 219 15.87 12.72 23.68
N ASP A 220 16.01 13.77 24.45
CA ASP A 220 15.92 13.72 25.91
C ASP A 220 14.49 13.38 26.36
N ASN A 221 13.47 13.97 25.72
CA ASN A 221 12.08 13.59 25.97
C ASN A 221 11.85 12.10 25.67
N ALA A 222 12.32 11.61 24.53
CA ALA A 222 12.16 10.21 24.15
C ALA A 222 12.91 9.24 25.10
N ARG A 223 14.07 9.65 25.64
CA ARG A 223 14.83 8.88 26.65
C ARG A 223 14.14 8.84 28.00
N ALA A 224 13.41 9.89 28.35
CA ALA A 224 12.68 9.96 29.60
C ALA A 224 11.48 8.99 29.66
N LEU A 225 11.00 8.53 28.51
CA LEU A 225 9.88 7.60 28.42
C LEU A 225 10.37 6.14 28.53
N PRO A 226 9.84 5.33 29.49
CA PRO A 226 10.32 3.96 29.71
C PRO A 226 10.14 3.06 28.48
N GLY A 227 11.24 2.51 27.97
CA GLY A 227 11.21 1.59 26.82
C GLY A 227 11.00 2.23 25.45
N TYR A 228 10.71 3.53 25.35
CA TYR A 228 10.28 4.21 24.13
C TYR A 228 11.31 4.11 22.98
N LEU A 229 12.60 4.26 23.27
CA LEU A 229 13.70 4.13 22.30
C LEU A 229 14.31 2.71 22.27
N ASN A 230 13.76 1.76 23.03
CA ASN A 230 14.32 0.42 23.11
C ASN A 230 13.72 -0.46 22.02
N MET A 231 14.55 -1.27 21.36
CA MET A 231 14.09 -2.17 20.28
C MET A 231 13.47 -3.49 20.78
N THR A 232 13.57 -3.76 22.08
CA THR A 232 13.05 -4.99 22.73
C THR A 232 12.06 -4.69 23.85
N GLN A 233 11.69 -3.42 24.01
CA GLN A 233 10.69 -2.97 24.98
C GLN A 233 9.79 -1.94 24.31
N GLY A 234 8.47 -2.12 24.40
CA GLY A 234 7.49 -1.14 23.94
C GLY A 234 7.07 -0.20 25.07
N TYR A 235 6.77 1.04 24.73
CA TYR A 235 6.15 2.01 25.63
C TYR A 235 4.63 1.87 25.59
N ASP A 236 4.00 1.91 26.74
CA ASP A 236 2.54 2.00 26.87
C ASP A 236 2.17 3.40 27.34
N ALA A 237 1.60 4.19 26.44
CA ALA A 237 1.21 5.57 26.74
C ALA A 237 0.07 5.69 27.76
N ALA A 238 -0.77 4.64 27.93
CA ALA A 238 -1.86 4.65 28.88
C ALA A 238 -1.40 4.45 30.33
N THR A 239 -0.36 3.64 30.53
CA THR A 239 0.17 3.30 31.85
C THR A 239 1.50 4.03 32.17
N GLY A 240 2.16 4.60 31.16
CA GLY A 240 3.49 5.21 31.28
C GLY A 240 4.60 4.18 31.58
N THR A 241 4.40 2.91 31.27
CA THR A 241 5.33 1.82 31.60
C THR A 241 5.92 1.17 30.35
N ALA A 242 7.05 0.45 30.54
CA ALA A 242 7.63 -0.38 29.51
C ALA A 242 7.07 -1.81 29.56
N SER A 243 6.82 -2.39 28.41
CA SER A 243 6.46 -3.80 28.24
C SER A 243 7.50 -4.53 27.39
N THR A 244 7.70 -5.83 27.60
CA THR A 244 8.65 -6.62 26.82
C THR A 244 8.15 -6.82 25.38
N TYR A 245 8.97 -6.47 24.39
CA TYR A 245 8.74 -6.81 23.00
C TYR A 245 9.53 -8.07 22.63
N SER A 246 8.83 -9.21 22.58
CA SER A 246 9.46 -10.53 22.51
C SER A 246 10.15 -10.80 21.16
N ALA A 247 11.09 -11.75 21.14
CA ALA A 247 11.71 -12.20 19.89
C ALA A 247 10.68 -12.72 18.87
N LEU A 248 9.60 -13.35 19.34
CA LEU A 248 8.51 -13.80 18.49
C LEU A 248 7.75 -12.60 17.88
N SER A 249 7.52 -11.55 18.66
CA SER A 249 6.92 -10.30 18.17
C SER A 249 7.81 -9.65 17.11
N ILE A 250 9.14 -9.63 17.32
CA ILE A 250 10.11 -9.11 16.34
C ILE A 250 10.02 -9.88 15.02
N VAL A 251 10.10 -11.21 15.06
CA VAL A 251 10.02 -12.05 13.85
C VAL A 251 8.68 -11.87 13.13
N SER A 252 7.61 -11.81 13.91
CA SER A 252 6.26 -11.57 13.40
C SER A 252 6.14 -10.21 12.71
N THR A 253 6.70 -9.16 13.29
CA THR A 253 6.66 -7.79 12.73
C THR A 253 7.56 -7.67 11.51
N LEU A 254 8.74 -8.30 11.50
CA LEU A 254 9.60 -8.38 10.31
C LEU A 254 8.89 -9.06 9.12
N ALA A 255 7.94 -9.94 9.38
CA ALA A 255 7.17 -10.62 8.34
C ALA A 255 6.33 -9.67 7.46
N TRP A 256 6.15 -8.39 7.83
CA TRP A 256 5.55 -7.39 6.95
C TRP A 256 6.22 -7.36 5.57
N GLY A 257 7.53 -7.57 5.50
CA GLY A 257 8.28 -7.64 4.24
C GLY A 257 7.82 -8.74 3.29
N LEU A 258 7.22 -9.83 3.79
CA LEU A 258 6.68 -10.91 2.97
C LEU A 258 5.48 -10.46 2.12
N GLY A 259 4.77 -9.41 2.55
CA GLY A 259 3.63 -8.86 1.84
C GLY A 259 3.98 -8.38 0.43
N TYR A 260 5.18 -7.83 0.23
CA TYR A 260 5.62 -7.33 -1.07
C TYR A 260 5.52 -8.37 -2.20
N PHE A 261 5.76 -9.63 -1.90
CA PHE A 261 5.68 -10.70 -2.90
C PHE A 261 4.27 -10.96 -3.43
N GLY A 262 3.25 -10.47 -2.72
CA GLY A 262 1.85 -10.69 -3.04
C GLY A 262 1.06 -9.47 -3.50
N MET A 263 1.63 -8.26 -3.49
CA MET A 263 0.88 -7.02 -3.77
C MET A 263 0.64 -6.80 -5.27
N PRO A 264 -0.61 -6.95 -5.78
CA PRO A 264 -0.86 -6.95 -7.22
C PRO A 264 -0.47 -5.65 -7.91
N HIS A 265 -0.78 -4.49 -7.32
CA HIS A 265 -0.50 -3.19 -7.90
C HIS A 265 1.01 -2.91 -8.00
N ILE A 266 1.83 -3.40 -7.07
CA ILE A 266 3.30 -3.30 -7.13
C ILE A 266 3.84 -4.23 -8.23
N LEU A 267 3.40 -5.49 -8.24
CA LEU A 267 3.83 -6.50 -9.20
C LEU A 267 3.51 -6.09 -10.65
N LEU A 268 2.38 -5.39 -10.88
CA LEU A 268 2.04 -4.83 -12.18
C LEU A 268 3.08 -3.82 -12.67
N ARG A 269 3.71 -3.02 -11.79
CA ARG A 269 4.79 -2.09 -12.17
C ARG A 269 6.01 -2.83 -12.71
N PHE A 270 6.35 -3.98 -12.13
CA PHE A 270 7.41 -4.84 -12.66
C PHE A 270 7.10 -5.37 -14.06
N MET A 271 5.83 -5.74 -14.31
CA MET A 271 5.39 -6.18 -15.64
C MET A 271 5.40 -5.03 -16.68
N ALA A 272 5.19 -3.80 -16.24
CA ALA A 272 4.99 -2.62 -17.10
C ALA A 272 6.30 -1.94 -17.53
N ILE A 273 7.45 -2.25 -16.92
CA ILE A 273 8.73 -1.63 -17.29
C ILE A 273 9.12 -1.97 -18.72
N ARG A 274 9.69 -1.01 -19.46
CA ARG A 274 10.01 -1.18 -20.89
C ARG A 274 11.14 -2.20 -21.11
N GLU A 275 12.22 -2.13 -20.31
CA GLU A 275 13.38 -3.01 -20.45
C GLU A 275 13.78 -3.65 -19.13
N GLU A 276 14.11 -4.93 -19.18
CA GLU A 276 14.50 -5.72 -18.00
C GLU A 276 15.76 -5.17 -17.30
N LYS A 277 16.73 -4.67 -18.08
CA LYS A 277 17.97 -4.09 -17.53
C LYS A 277 17.75 -2.86 -16.65
N GLU A 278 16.67 -2.13 -16.89
CA GLU A 278 16.30 -0.93 -16.13
C GLU A 278 15.80 -1.24 -14.72
N LEU A 279 15.40 -2.49 -14.45
CA LEU A 279 14.99 -2.93 -13.11
C LEU A 279 16.06 -2.70 -12.04
N ASN A 280 17.35 -2.78 -12.40
CA ASN A 280 18.43 -2.49 -11.46
C ASN A 280 18.44 -1.03 -11.00
N GLN A 281 18.14 -0.10 -11.92
CA GLN A 281 18.01 1.31 -11.59
C GLN A 281 16.76 1.56 -10.74
N SER A 282 15.63 0.99 -11.15
CA SER A 282 14.37 1.09 -10.40
C SER A 282 14.52 0.58 -8.97
N ARG A 283 15.15 -0.59 -8.79
CA ARG A 283 15.42 -1.14 -7.45
C ARG A 283 16.19 -0.18 -6.56
N ARG A 284 17.26 0.44 -7.07
CA ARG A 284 18.06 1.40 -6.29
C ARG A 284 17.25 2.60 -5.88
N ILE A 285 16.51 3.20 -6.81
CA ILE A 285 15.66 4.36 -6.53
C ILE A 285 14.59 4.00 -5.50
N ALA A 286 13.84 2.93 -5.73
CA ALA A 286 12.79 2.44 -4.85
C ALA A 286 13.30 2.18 -3.44
N THR A 287 14.36 1.38 -3.28
CA THR A 287 14.89 1.02 -1.96
C THR A 287 15.42 2.23 -1.19
N ILE A 288 16.15 3.13 -1.85
CA ILE A 288 16.66 4.35 -1.19
C ILE A 288 15.50 5.21 -0.71
N TRP A 289 14.50 5.44 -1.57
CA TRP A 289 13.35 6.27 -1.23
C TRP A 289 12.54 5.66 -0.07
N VAL A 290 12.27 4.35 -0.10
CA VAL A 290 11.54 3.64 0.96
C VAL A 290 12.26 3.73 2.30
N VAL A 291 13.56 3.43 2.34
CA VAL A 291 14.33 3.46 3.59
C VAL A 291 14.32 4.86 4.20
N ILE A 292 14.58 5.89 3.39
CA ILE A 292 14.64 7.27 3.87
C ILE A 292 13.25 7.75 4.32
N SER A 293 12.21 7.53 3.52
CA SER A 293 10.86 8.02 3.81
C SER A 293 10.28 7.36 5.07
N MET A 294 10.45 6.04 5.24
CA MET A 294 10.00 5.35 6.44
C MET A 294 10.76 5.79 7.69
N PHE A 295 12.09 5.94 7.60
CA PHE A 295 12.89 6.44 8.72
C PHE A 295 12.41 7.82 9.17
N ILE A 296 12.19 8.74 8.22
CA ILE A 296 11.68 10.07 8.51
C ILE A 296 10.27 9.99 9.12
N ALA A 297 9.39 9.15 8.59
CA ALA A 297 8.03 8.99 9.10
C ALA A 297 8.00 8.50 10.57
N VAL A 298 8.84 7.52 10.91
CA VAL A 298 9.01 7.07 12.31
C VAL A 298 9.50 8.21 13.20
N PHE A 299 10.51 8.95 12.73
CA PHE A 299 11.08 10.05 13.49
C PHE A 299 10.07 11.19 13.72
N ILE A 300 9.15 11.44 12.78
CA ILE A 300 8.06 12.41 12.97
C ILE A 300 7.18 12.03 14.18
N GLY A 301 6.91 10.75 14.40
CA GLY A 301 6.16 10.31 15.58
C GLY A 301 6.89 10.66 16.90
N VAL A 302 8.20 10.43 16.95
CA VAL A 302 9.06 10.79 18.10
C VAL A 302 9.08 12.30 18.34
N ILE A 303 9.22 13.08 17.25
CA ILE A 303 9.15 14.56 17.31
C ILE A 303 7.77 15.01 17.82
N GLY A 304 6.70 14.42 17.28
CA GLY A 304 5.32 14.76 17.64
C GLY A 304 5.06 14.54 19.13
N ASN A 305 5.57 13.45 19.70
CA ASN A 305 5.50 13.20 21.15
C ASN A 305 6.20 14.32 21.95
N SER A 306 7.39 14.75 21.53
CA SER A 306 8.13 15.84 22.16
C SER A 306 7.41 17.20 22.04
N VAL A 307 6.79 17.49 20.89
CA VAL A 307 5.99 18.72 20.69
C VAL A 307 4.74 18.72 21.60
N THR A 308 4.15 17.54 21.81
CA THR A 308 3.06 17.36 22.78
C THR A 308 3.54 17.58 24.22
N ALA A 309 4.69 17.03 24.60
CA ALA A 309 5.31 17.25 25.91
C ALA A 309 5.62 18.75 26.16
N ALA A 310 5.96 19.49 25.11
CA ALA A 310 6.12 20.95 25.15
C ALA A 310 4.79 21.73 25.25
N GLY A 311 3.64 21.06 25.30
CA GLY A 311 2.30 21.65 25.42
C GLY A 311 1.78 22.37 24.18
N LYS A 312 2.42 22.18 23.00
CA LYS A 312 2.05 22.86 21.75
C LYS A 312 0.99 22.11 20.93
N VAL A 313 0.86 20.81 21.15
CA VAL A 313 -0.17 19.95 20.57
C VAL A 313 -0.81 19.15 21.71
N PRO A 314 -2.13 18.96 21.73
CA PRO A 314 -2.77 18.14 22.76
C PRO A 314 -2.31 16.69 22.69
N PHE A 315 -2.37 15.99 23.83
CA PHE A 315 -2.01 14.58 23.88
C PHE A 315 -3.03 13.73 23.07
N LEU A 316 -2.50 12.88 22.22
CA LEU A 316 -3.28 11.99 21.33
C LEU A 316 -3.27 10.59 21.95
N ALA A 317 -4.36 10.23 22.61
CA ALA A 317 -4.40 9.07 23.50
C ALA A 317 -4.70 7.75 22.78
N THR A 318 -5.37 7.79 21.63
CA THR A 318 -5.79 6.61 20.87
C THR A 318 -5.00 6.46 19.58
N SER A 319 -5.00 5.23 19.02
CA SER A 319 -4.37 4.98 17.71
C SER A 319 -4.97 5.84 16.59
N ALA A 320 -6.29 6.10 16.61
CA ALA A 320 -6.92 6.95 15.62
C ALA A 320 -6.52 8.44 15.77
N GLU A 321 -6.39 8.91 17.01
CA GLU A 321 -5.94 10.28 17.27
C GLU A 321 -4.47 10.47 16.93
N SER A 322 -3.59 9.53 17.32
CA SER A 322 -2.15 9.63 17.08
C SER A 322 -1.81 9.66 15.58
N GLU A 323 -2.61 9.02 14.73
CA GLU A 323 -2.50 9.10 13.27
C GLU A 323 -2.69 10.54 12.74
N THR A 324 -3.23 11.46 13.54
CA THR A 324 -3.40 12.88 13.16
C THR A 324 -2.17 13.75 13.47
N ILE A 325 -1.09 13.21 14.02
CA ILE A 325 0.05 14.01 14.48
C ILE A 325 0.65 14.92 13.41
N ILE A 326 0.79 14.45 12.17
CA ILE A 326 1.26 15.29 11.06
C ILE A 326 0.26 16.42 10.77
N ILE A 327 -1.04 16.14 10.84
CA ILE A 327 -2.09 17.15 10.63
C ILE A 327 -2.01 18.22 11.70
N LYS A 328 -1.84 17.84 12.97
CA LYS A 328 -1.68 18.79 14.09
C LYS A 328 -0.42 19.62 13.98
N LEU A 329 0.70 19.04 13.56
CA LEU A 329 1.94 19.78 13.31
C LEU A 329 1.80 20.75 12.13
N ALA A 330 1.10 20.35 11.05
CA ALA A 330 0.81 21.23 9.91
C ALA A 330 -0.14 22.38 10.29
N ASP A 331 -1.15 22.09 11.11
CA ASP A 331 -2.05 23.14 11.66
C ASP A 331 -1.26 24.14 12.51
N LEU A 332 -0.44 23.66 13.43
CA LEU A 332 0.47 24.50 14.23
C LEU A 332 1.38 25.36 13.34
N MET A 333 1.96 24.78 12.28
CA MET A 333 2.81 25.48 11.32
C MET A 333 2.05 26.62 10.63
N SER A 334 0.80 26.41 10.25
CA SER A 334 -0.01 27.37 9.52
C SER A 334 -0.25 28.68 10.27
N GLN A 335 -0.12 28.65 11.60
CA GLN A 335 -0.33 29.81 12.47
C GLN A 335 0.87 30.79 12.49
N HIS A 336 2.00 30.41 11.86
CA HIS A 336 3.25 31.19 11.89
C HIS A 336 3.48 32.01 10.60
N GLY A 337 2.42 32.40 9.90
CA GLY A 337 2.46 33.31 8.74
C GLY A 337 2.12 32.64 7.41
N VAL A 338 1.95 33.47 6.38
CA VAL A 338 1.43 33.07 5.06
C VAL A 338 2.29 31.97 4.40
N LEU A 339 3.62 32.13 4.43
CA LEU A 339 4.53 31.13 3.81
C LEU A 339 4.39 29.77 4.49
N LEU A 340 4.34 29.74 5.83
CA LEU A 340 4.19 28.50 6.59
C LEU A 340 2.79 27.91 6.45
N ALA A 341 1.75 28.73 6.21
CA ALA A 341 0.41 28.23 5.86
C ALA A 341 0.38 27.56 4.47
N ILE A 342 1.11 28.08 3.48
CA ILE A 342 1.28 27.44 2.17
C ILE A 342 2.04 26.11 2.34
N MET A 343 3.11 26.09 3.11
CA MET A 343 3.86 24.86 3.38
C MET A 343 3.00 23.81 4.09
N ALA A 344 2.18 24.23 5.06
CA ALA A 344 1.19 23.34 5.70
C ALA A 344 0.21 22.76 4.67
N GLY A 345 -0.28 23.57 3.73
CA GLY A 345 -1.11 23.11 2.62
C GLY A 345 -0.41 22.08 1.72
N ILE A 346 0.88 22.24 1.44
CA ILE A 346 1.70 21.27 0.69
C ILE A 346 1.83 19.97 1.47
N ILE A 347 2.08 20.02 2.78
CA ILE A 347 2.18 18.84 3.64
C ILE A 347 0.88 18.06 3.65
N LEU A 348 -0.25 18.74 3.81
CA LEU A 348 -1.56 18.12 3.83
C LEU A 348 -1.95 17.57 2.44
N SER A 349 -1.51 18.24 1.36
CA SER A 349 -1.57 17.68 0.01
C SER A 349 -0.71 16.41 -0.13
N GLY A 350 0.39 16.28 0.63
CA GLY A 350 1.18 15.05 0.70
C GLY A 350 0.39 13.86 1.26
N ILE A 351 -0.47 14.07 2.28
CA ILE A 351 -1.38 13.03 2.80
C ILE A 351 -2.41 12.63 1.74
N LEU A 352 -2.99 13.61 1.03
CA LEU A 352 -3.90 13.33 -0.08
C LEU A 352 -3.17 12.60 -1.22
N ALA A 353 -1.95 13.01 -1.55
CA ALA A 353 -1.10 12.37 -2.54
C ALA A 353 -0.88 10.90 -2.23
N ALA A 354 -0.48 10.58 -0.99
CA ALA A 354 -0.28 9.22 -0.52
C ALA A 354 -1.56 8.37 -0.58
N THR A 355 -2.70 8.98 -0.26
CA THR A 355 -4.00 8.31 -0.32
C THR A 355 -4.44 8.06 -1.76
N MET A 356 -4.30 9.06 -2.64
CA MET A 356 -4.77 8.99 -4.03
C MET A 356 -3.92 8.02 -4.85
N SER A 357 -2.58 8.05 -4.76
CA SER A 357 -1.67 7.15 -5.48
C SER A 357 -1.94 5.67 -5.18
N THR A 358 -2.31 5.38 -3.95
CA THR A 358 -2.66 4.01 -3.55
C THR A 358 -4.06 3.63 -4.01
N ALA A 359 -5.06 4.48 -3.74
CA ALA A 359 -6.45 4.18 -4.07
C ALA A 359 -6.68 4.00 -5.57
N ASP A 360 -6.13 4.87 -6.43
CA ASP A 360 -6.29 4.74 -7.88
C ASP A 360 -5.59 3.51 -8.45
N SER A 361 -4.41 3.15 -7.92
CA SER A 361 -3.68 1.94 -8.30
C SER A 361 -4.43 0.66 -7.91
N GLN A 362 -5.01 0.63 -6.72
CA GLN A 362 -5.82 -0.49 -6.24
C GLN A 362 -7.14 -0.62 -7.01
N LEU A 363 -7.83 0.50 -7.20
CA LEU A 363 -9.08 0.55 -7.96
C LEU A 363 -8.88 0.12 -9.42
N LEU A 364 -7.78 0.55 -10.05
CA LEU A 364 -7.45 0.14 -11.42
C LEU A 364 -7.13 -1.37 -11.50
N ALA A 365 -6.33 -1.90 -10.55
CA ALA A 365 -6.02 -3.32 -10.50
C ALA A 365 -7.28 -4.17 -10.24
N ALA A 366 -8.15 -3.76 -9.33
CA ALA A 366 -9.41 -4.42 -9.07
C ALA A 366 -10.37 -4.36 -10.27
N ALA A 367 -10.45 -3.20 -10.94
CA ALA A 367 -11.28 -3.04 -12.13
C ALA A 367 -10.80 -3.93 -13.29
N SER A 368 -9.48 -4.08 -13.47
CA SER A 368 -8.93 -5.01 -14.47
C SER A 368 -9.26 -6.46 -14.13
N SER A 369 -9.13 -6.85 -12.86
CA SER A 369 -9.45 -8.21 -12.41
C SER A 369 -10.93 -8.56 -12.59
N VAL A 370 -11.85 -7.63 -12.36
CA VAL A 370 -13.29 -7.87 -12.62
C VAL A 370 -13.56 -7.92 -14.11
N SER A 371 -13.15 -6.91 -14.87
CA SER A 371 -13.55 -6.78 -16.28
C SER A 371 -12.83 -7.77 -17.19
N GLN A 372 -11.57 -8.09 -16.95
CA GLN A 372 -10.79 -9.03 -17.75
C GLN A 372 -10.90 -10.46 -17.20
N ASP A 373 -10.53 -10.63 -15.92
CA ASP A 373 -10.34 -11.98 -15.37
C ASP A 373 -11.66 -12.65 -14.98
N LEU A 374 -12.60 -11.94 -14.35
CA LEU A 374 -13.92 -12.50 -14.01
C LEU A 374 -14.85 -12.51 -15.21
N MET A 375 -15.15 -11.34 -15.80
CA MET A 375 -16.22 -11.24 -16.79
C MET A 375 -15.82 -11.89 -18.12
N GLN A 376 -14.62 -11.57 -18.67
CA GLN A 376 -14.24 -12.09 -19.99
C GLN A 376 -13.66 -13.49 -19.89
N HIS A 377 -12.66 -13.73 -19.04
CA HIS A 377 -11.96 -15.01 -19.01
C HIS A 377 -12.74 -16.09 -18.24
N SER A 378 -13.27 -15.80 -17.04
CA SER A 378 -13.90 -16.84 -16.21
C SER A 378 -15.36 -17.08 -16.59
N PHE A 379 -16.15 -16.04 -16.85
CA PHE A 379 -17.56 -16.17 -17.25
C PHE A 379 -17.76 -16.20 -18.76
N GLY A 380 -16.71 -16.01 -19.57
CA GLY A 380 -16.78 -16.07 -21.02
C GLY A 380 -17.65 -14.98 -21.67
N ILE A 381 -17.90 -13.86 -20.96
CA ILE A 381 -18.73 -12.76 -21.46
C ILE A 381 -17.94 -12.03 -22.56
N LYS A 382 -18.42 -12.11 -23.79
CA LYS A 382 -17.82 -11.39 -24.91
C LYS A 382 -18.12 -9.90 -24.79
N MET A 383 -17.09 -9.11 -24.50
CA MET A 383 -17.19 -7.66 -24.38
C MET A 383 -16.32 -6.97 -25.43
N ASN A 384 -16.87 -5.95 -26.07
CA ASN A 384 -16.06 -5.04 -26.86
C ASN A 384 -15.32 -4.05 -25.94
N GLN A 385 -14.39 -3.30 -26.48
CA GLN A 385 -13.56 -2.35 -25.71
C GLN A 385 -14.38 -1.33 -24.89
N ARG A 386 -15.49 -0.81 -25.47
CA ARG A 386 -16.37 0.13 -24.77
C ARG A 386 -17.04 -0.51 -23.56
N THR A 387 -17.57 -1.72 -23.73
CA THR A 387 -18.22 -2.47 -22.65
C THR A 387 -17.22 -2.85 -21.55
N THR A 388 -16.01 -3.26 -21.93
CA THR A 388 -14.93 -3.54 -20.96
C THR A 388 -14.57 -2.29 -20.14
N MET A 389 -14.44 -1.13 -20.79
CA MET A 389 -14.19 0.13 -20.10
C MET A 389 -15.35 0.54 -19.18
N LEU A 390 -16.60 0.32 -19.61
CA LEU A 390 -17.78 0.60 -18.78
C LEU A 390 -17.82 -0.31 -17.55
N ALA A 391 -17.55 -1.60 -17.73
CA ALA A 391 -17.45 -2.57 -16.65
C ALA A 391 -16.35 -2.18 -15.64
N ALA A 392 -15.16 -1.78 -16.13
CA ALA A 392 -14.08 -1.31 -15.28
C ALA A 392 -14.50 -0.08 -14.45
N ARG A 393 -15.11 0.92 -15.07
CA ARG A 393 -15.60 2.12 -14.38
C ARG A 393 -16.69 1.81 -13.36
N ALA A 394 -17.64 0.95 -13.70
CA ALA A 394 -18.67 0.50 -12.76
C ALA A 394 -18.05 -0.23 -11.56
N THR A 395 -17.03 -1.06 -11.78
CA THR A 395 -16.31 -1.75 -10.71
C THR A 395 -15.63 -0.75 -9.77
N VAL A 396 -14.95 0.27 -10.31
CA VAL A 396 -14.34 1.34 -9.49
C VAL A 396 -15.37 1.99 -8.58
N ILE A 397 -16.52 2.37 -9.14
CA ILE A 397 -17.61 3.02 -8.37
C ILE A 397 -18.15 2.07 -7.29
N CYS A 398 -18.43 0.82 -7.63
CA CYS A 398 -18.93 -0.17 -6.68
C CYS A 398 -17.97 -0.41 -5.51
N ILE A 399 -16.65 -0.59 -5.82
CA ILE A 399 -15.64 -0.78 -4.79
C ILE A 399 -15.52 0.46 -3.91
N ALA A 400 -15.57 1.65 -4.49
CA ALA A 400 -15.51 2.90 -3.73
C ALA A 400 -16.70 3.06 -2.78
N ILE A 401 -17.93 2.74 -3.22
CA ILE A 401 -19.12 2.78 -2.36
C ILE A 401 -18.95 1.80 -1.18
N ILE A 402 -18.57 0.55 -1.46
CA ILE A 402 -18.37 -0.44 -0.39
C ILE A 402 -17.22 0.00 0.54
N GLY A 403 -16.14 0.55 -0.02
CA GLY A 403 -15.01 1.08 0.75
C GLY A 403 -15.42 2.23 1.68
N MET A 404 -16.26 3.17 1.21
CA MET A 404 -16.80 4.25 2.06
C MET A 404 -17.70 3.71 3.18
N VAL A 405 -18.50 2.68 2.92
CA VAL A 405 -19.30 2.02 3.97
C VAL A 405 -18.40 1.34 5.01
N LEU A 406 -17.30 0.69 4.59
CA LEU A 406 -16.34 0.09 5.54
C LEU A 406 -15.54 1.14 6.31
N ALA A 407 -15.34 2.33 5.74
CA ALA A 407 -14.67 3.45 6.39
C ALA A 407 -15.59 4.26 7.33
N TRP A 408 -16.81 3.78 7.60
CA TRP A 408 -17.83 4.54 8.33
C TRP A 408 -17.45 4.86 9.78
N ASP A 409 -16.66 3.98 10.44
CA ASP A 409 -16.22 4.23 11.82
C ASP A 409 -15.02 5.19 11.86
N PRO A 410 -15.20 6.42 12.40
CA PRO A 410 -14.12 7.40 12.52
C PRO A 410 -13.03 6.99 13.53
N ASN A 411 -13.29 6.03 14.42
CA ASN A 411 -12.36 5.56 15.45
C ASN A 411 -11.50 4.38 14.98
N SER A 412 -11.74 3.84 13.77
CA SER A 412 -10.88 2.80 13.21
C SER A 412 -9.44 3.35 12.98
N SER A 413 -8.42 2.49 12.97
CA SER A 413 -7.03 2.88 12.68
C SER A 413 -6.70 2.57 11.23
N VAL A 414 -6.11 3.54 10.52
CA VAL A 414 -5.56 3.36 9.16
C VAL A 414 -4.53 2.23 9.17
N PHE A 415 -3.60 2.26 10.14
CA PHE A 415 -2.57 1.23 10.29
C PHE A 415 -3.17 -0.18 10.38
N ARG A 416 -4.18 -0.39 11.23
CA ARG A 416 -4.79 -1.72 11.43
C ARG A 416 -5.54 -2.23 10.21
N VAL A 417 -6.22 -1.34 9.48
CA VAL A 417 -6.94 -1.71 8.27
C VAL A 417 -5.97 -2.08 7.15
N VAL A 418 -4.92 -1.27 6.96
CA VAL A 418 -3.84 -1.56 5.99
C VAL A 418 -3.13 -2.87 6.34
N SER A 419 -2.78 -3.09 7.61
CA SER A 419 -2.15 -4.31 8.10
C SER A 419 -2.92 -5.57 7.68
N PHE A 420 -4.24 -5.57 7.88
CA PHE A 420 -5.09 -6.71 7.51
C PHE A 420 -5.10 -6.98 6.00
N ALA A 421 -5.27 -5.96 5.19
CA ALA A 421 -5.28 -6.10 3.73
C ALA A 421 -3.91 -6.54 3.20
N TRP A 422 -2.84 -5.99 3.77
CA TRP A 422 -1.46 -6.36 3.47
C TRP A 422 -1.18 -7.84 3.77
N ALA A 423 -1.63 -8.32 4.94
CA ALA A 423 -1.53 -9.74 5.30
C ALA A 423 -2.27 -10.62 4.31
N GLY A 424 -3.47 -10.22 3.92
CA GLY A 424 -4.29 -10.96 2.96
C GLY A 424 -3.63 -11.18 1.62
N PHE A 425 -3.12 -10.11 1.01
CA PHE A 425 -2.39 -10.22 -0.25
C PHE A 425 -1.07 -10.97 -0.09
N GLY A 426 -0.30 -10.63 0.94
CA GLY A 426 0.99 -11.27 1.22
C GLY A 426 0.86 -12.77 1.36
N ALA A 427 -0.13 -13.25 2.09
CA ALA A 427 -0.33 -14.68 2.34
C ALA A 427 -1.00 -15.40 1.16
N ALA A 428 -1.98 -14.79 0.48
CA ALA A 428 -2.68 -15.45 -0.62
C ALA A 428 -1.84 -15.49 -1.92
N PHE A 429 -1.12 -14.41 -2.23
CA PHE A 429 -0.40 -14.32 -3.50
C PHE A 429 1.12 -14.46 -3.36
N GLY A 430 1.73 -14.06 -2.25
CA GLY A 430 3.18 -14.12 -2.06
C GLY A 430 3.77 -15.51 -2.28
N PRO A 431 3.32 -16.54 -1.57
CA PRO A 431 3.75 -17.91 -1.83
C PRO A 431 3.50 -18.35 -3.26
N VAL A 432 2.30 -18.09 -3.80
CA VAL A 432 1.95 -18.48 -5.18
C VAL A 432 2.88 -17.81 -6.18
N MET A 433 3.19 -16.52 -5.99
CA MET A 433 4.14 -15.79 -6.84
C MET A 433 5.55 -16.40 -6.76
N LEU A 434 6.07 -16.62 -5.56
CA LEU A 434 7.40 -17.22 -5.38
C LEU A 434 7.48 -18.61 -6.00
N PHE A 435 6.54 -19.48 -5.70
CA PHE A 435 6.54 -20.84 -6.28
C PHE A 435 6.31 -20.83 -7.80
N SER A 436 5.54 -19.88 -8.34
CA SER A 436 5.36 -19.72 -9.78
C SER A 436 6.66 -19.38 -10.51
N LEU A 437 7.51 -18.58 -9.87
CA LEU A 437 8.76 -18.09 -10.47
C LEU A 437 9.97 -18.98 -10.19
N PHE A 438 9.98 -19.76 -9.10
CA PHE A 438 11.18 -20.46 -8.62
C PHE A 438 11.05 -21.97 -8.51
N TRP A 439 9.84 -22.54 -8.61
CA TRP A 439 9.65 -23.97 -8.47
C TRP A 439 8.92 -24.60 -9.67
N LYS A 440 9.68 -25.30 -10.49
CA LYS A 440 9.20 -25.96 -11.72
C LYS A 440 8.08 -26.96 -11.46
N ARG A 441 8.11 -27.65 -10.30
CA ARG A 441 7.12 -28.68 -9.93
C ARG A 441 5.77 -28.11 -9.50
N ALA A 442 5.70 -26.82 -9.14
CA ALA A 442 4.45 -26.17 -8.76
C ALA A 442 3.42 -26.30 -9.89
N ASN A 443 2.22 -26.76 -9.53
CA ASN A 443 1.10 -26.97 -10.45
C ASN A 443 -0.13 -26.14 -10.07
N LYS A 444 -1.18 -26.22 -10.90
CA LYS A 444 -2.42 -25.48 -10.72
C LYS A 444 -3.12 -25.78 -9.39
N GLN A 445 -3.17 -27.04 -9.00
CA GLN A 445 -3.84 -27.49 -7.78
C GLN A 445 -3.11 -26.96 -6.54
N GLY A 446 -1.76 -27.00 -6.55
CA GLY A 446 -0.97 -26.41 -5.49
C GLY A 446 -1.12 -24.90 -5.38
N ALA A 447 -1.13 -24.19 -6.50
CA ALA A 447 -1.34 -22.74 -6.52
C ALA A 447 -2.73 -22.35 -5.97
N LEU A 448 -3.78 -23.08 -6.36
CA LEU A 448 -5.13 -22.92 -5.81
C LEU A 448 -5.17 -23.16 -4.29
N ALA A 449 -4.60 -24.28 -3.85
CA ALA A 449 -4.54 -24.62 -2.43
C ALA A 449 -3.82 -23.55 -1.62
N GLY A 450 -2.67 -23.07 -2.11
CA GLY A 450 -1.91 -22.02 -1.44
C GLY A 450 -2.67 -20.70 -1.35
N MET A 451 -3.31 -20.27 -2.43
CA MET A 451 -4.08 -19.03 -2.49
C MET A 451 -5.26 -19.05 -1.51
N ILE A 452 -6.03 -20.15 -1.51
CA ILE A 452 -7.18 -20.31 -0.61
C ILE A 452 -6.71 -20.44 0.84
N THR A 453 -5.70 -21.25 1.12
CA THR A 453 -5.17 -21.42 2.48
C THR A 453 -4.62 -20.12 3.02
N GLY A 454 -3.80 -19.40 2.24
CA GLY A 454 -3.24 -18.11 2.66
C GLY A 454 -4.33 -17.10 2.99
N GLY A 455 -5.30 -16.91 2.10
CA GLY A 455 -6.43 -16.02 2.34
C GLY A 455 -7.28 -16.41 3.55
N ALA A 456 -7.65 -17.69 3.67
CA ALA A 456 -8.49 -18.19 4.76
C ALA A 456 -7.77 -18.10 6.13
N VAL A 457 -6.49 -18.46 6.19
CA VAL A 457 -5.73 -18.46 7.47
C VAL A 457 -5.55 -17.04 7.99
N VAL A 458 -5.47 -16.00 7.15
CA VAL A 458 -5.47 -14.61 7.62
C VAL A 458 -6.72 -14.30 8.45
N PHE A 459 -7.91 -14.67 7.97
CA PHE A 459 -9.16 -14.46 8.72
C PHE A 459 -9.21 -15.33 9.99
N ILE A 460 -8.90 -16.62 9.86
CA ILE A 460 -8.91 -17.55 10.99
C ILE A 460 -7.94 -17.06 12.07
N TRP A 461 -6.72 -16.69 11.69
CA TRP A 461 -5.73 -16.23 12.65
C TRP A 461 -6.17 -14.96 13.35
N LYS A 462 -6.53 -13.94 12.60
CA LYS A 462 -6.91 -12.62 13.15
C LYS A 462 -8.10 -12.68 14.08
N TYR A 463 -9.14 -13.39 13.69
CA TYR A 463 -10.43 -13.34 14.42
C TYR A 463 -10.65 -14.48 15.42
N LEU A 464 -9.96 -15.61 15.27
CA LEU A 464 -10.14 -16.78 16.13
C LEU A 464 -8.90 -17.13 16.95
N ILE A 465 -7.69 -17.02 16.38
CA ILE A 465 -6.47 -17.49 17.03
C ILE A 465 -5.76 -16.36 17.78
N ALA A 466 -5.50 -15.23 17.15
CA ALA A 466 -4.81 -14.09 17.78
C ALA A 466 -5.50 -13.57 19.05
N PRO A 467 -6.85 -13.55 19.16
CA PRO A 467 -7.53 -13.19 20.41
C PRO A 467 -7.25 -14.09 21.61
N MET A 468 -6.69 -15.29 21.41
CA MET A 468 -6.24 -16.16 22.50
C MET A 468 -5.05 -15.58 23.29
N GLY A 469 -4.37 -14.59 22.72
CA GLY A 469 -3.26 -13.88 23.37
C GLY A 469 -1.94 -14.65 23.42
N GLY A 470 -0.95 -14.10 24.13
CA GLY A 470 0.36 -14.71 24.29
C GLY A 470 1.09 -14.93 22.96
N ALA A 471 1.63 -16.13 22.74
CA ALA A 471 2.34 -16.48 21.52
C ALA A 471 1.45 -16.49 20.25
N TRP A 472 0.14 -16.54 20.40
CA TRP A 472 -0.81 -16.53 19.30
C TRP A 472 -1.13 -15.10 18.80
N ALA A 473 -0.87 -14.09 19.61
CA ALA A 473 -1.12 -12.68 19.28
C ALA A 473 -0.06 -12.09 18.31
N ILE A 474 0.44 -12.90 17.37
CA ILE A 474 1.37 -12.48 16.33
C ILE A 474 0.62 -12.04 15.08
N TYR A 475 1.31 -11.25 14.26
CA TYR A 475 0.77 -10.75 13.01
C TYR A 475 0.37 -11.89 12.06
N GLU A 476 -0.86 -11.88 11.62
CA GLU A 476 -1.50 -12.95 10.84
C GLU A 476 -0.80 -13.30 9.53
N LEU A 477 -0.02 -12.40 8.95
CA LEU A 477 0.73 -12.63 7.72
C LEU A 477 1.71 -13.81 7.87
N LEU A 478 2.45 -13.86 8.98
CA LEU A 478 3.50 -14.87 9.15
C LEU A 478 2.93 -16.31 9.12
N PRO A 479 1.98 -16.69 9.99
CA PRO A 479 1.43 -18.03 9.97
C PRO A 479 0.66 -18.35 8.68
N ALA A 480 -0.05 -17.38 8.11
CA ALA A 480 -0.80 -17.58 6.89
C ALA A 480 0.11 -17.79 5.67
N PHE A 481 1.22 -17.04 5.58
CA PHE A 481 2.22 -17.22 4.53
C PHE A 481 2.87 -18.61 4.58
N LEU A 482 3.26 -19.06 5.77
CA LEU A 482 3.84 -20.38 5.98
C LEU A 482 2.85 -21.50 5.66
N ALA A 483 1.60 -21.38 6.10
CA ALA A 483 0.54 -22.34 5.79
C ALA A 483 0.29 -22.44 4.27
N ALA A 484 0.28 -21.30 3.57
CA ALA A 484 0.15 -21.28 2.12
C ALA A 484 1.34 -21.98 1.42
N CYS A 485 2.58 -21.74 1.87
CA CYS A 485 3.76 -22.44 1.34
C CYS A 485 3.63 -23.96 1.52
N ILE A 486 3.25 -24.40 2.72
CA ILE A 486 3.07 -25.83 3.03
C ILE A 486 1.97 -26.43 2.13
N ALA A 487 0.83 -25.75 1.99
CA ALA A 487 -0.27 -26.20 1.13
C ALA A 487 0.17 -26.33 -0.34
N ILE A 488 0.91 -25.35 -0.87
CA ILE A 488 1.45 -25.42 -2.24
C ILE A 488 2.32 -26.66 -2.42
N VAL A 489 3.25 -26.90 -1.49
CA VAL A 489 4.20 -28.02 -1.59
C VAL A 489 3.46 -29.36 -1.51
N ILE A 490 2.65 -29.56 -0.48
CA ILE A 490 1.92 -30.82 -0.26
C ILE A 490 1.01 -31.13 -1.46
N VAL A 491 0.17 -30.18 -1.85
CA VAL A 491 -0.82 -30.41 -2.92
C VAL A 491 -0.12 -30.56 -4.27
N SER A 492 0.93 -29.77 -4.56
CA SER A 492 1.66 -29.95 -5.81
C SER A 492 2.32 -31.32 -5.90
N LEU A 493 2.88 -31.85 -4.81
CA LEU A 493 3.51 -33.17 -4.81
C LEU A 493 2.48 -34.32 -4.88
N ALA A 494 1.32 -34.14 -4.24
CA ALA A 494 0.24 -35.13 -4.21
C ALA A 494 -0.60 -35.20 -5.50
N THR A 495 -0.46 -34.22 -6.40
CA THR A 495 -1.25 -34.11 -7.64
C THR A 495 -0.34 -34.25 -8.88
N PRO A 496 -0.92 -34.51 -10.08
CA PRO A 496 -0.11 -34.69 -11.29
C PRO A 496 0.86 -33.55 -11.56
N ALA A 497 2.01 -33.86 -12.14
CA ALA A 497 3.01 -32.88 -12.55
C ALA A 497 2.41 -31.89 -13.57
N PRO A 498 2.96 -30.66 -13.67
CA PRO A 498 2.56 -29.72 -14.72
C PRO A 498 2.73 -30.31 -16.13
N GLU A 499 1.89 -29.89 -17.08
CA GLU A 499 2.03 -30.25 -18.48
C GLU A 499 3.41 -29.86 -19.03
N LYS A 500 3.94 -30.64 -19.98
CA LYS A 500 5.27 -30.40 -20.56
C LYS A 500 5.44 -28.97 -21.11
N ALA A 501 4.41 -28.45 -21.80
CA ALA A 501 4.44 -27.09 -22.33
C ALA A 501 4.67 -26.02 -21.23
N VAL A 502 4.12 -26.23 -20.02
CA VAL A 502 4.31 -25.34 -18.86
C VAL A 502 5.74 -25.43 -18.33
N THR A 503 6.27 -26.64 -18.25
CA THR A 503 7.67 -26.85 -17.77
C THR A 503 8.71 -26.40 -18.77
N ASP A 504 8.48 -26.56 -20.07
CA ASP A 504 9.39 -26.08 -21.12
C ASP A 504 9.47 -24.56 -21.13
N THR A 505 8.32 -23.88 -20.98
CA THR A 505 8.29 -22.41 -20.83
C THR A 505 9.04 -21.96 -19.57
N PHE A 506 8.90 -22.69 -18.46
CA PHE A 506 9.63 -22.39 -17.22
C PHE A 506 11.14 -22.50 -17.43
N ASP A 507 11.62 -23.58 -18.07
CA ASP A 507 13.04 -23.80 -18.35
C ASP A 507 13.61 -22.71 -19.27
N GLU A 508 12.87 -22.33 -20.32
CA GLU A 508 13.29 -21.24 -21.22
C GLU A 508 13.48 -19.90 -20.48
N ILE A 509 12.62 -19.61 -19.50
CA ILE A 509 12.70 -18.38 -18.70
C ILE A 509 13.85 -18.45 -17.69
N CYS A 510 14.09 -19.60 -17.10
CA CYS A 510 15.13 -19.79 -16.07
C CYS A 510 16.54 -19.95 -16.65
N SER A 511 16.67 -20.35 -17.92
CA SER A 511 17.98 -20.54 -18.59
C SER A 511 18.65 -19.21 -18.99
N LYS A 512 17.95 -18.11 -18.95
CA LYS A 512 18.40 -16.73 -19.26
C LYS A 512 18.54 -15.89 -17.98
#